data_71f5e33b40bf5cf21a27ae7a2d827559
#
_entry.id   71f5e33b40bf5cf21a27ae7a2d827559
#
_cell.length_a   1.000
_cell.length_b   1.000
_cell.length_c   1.000
_cell.angle_alpha   90.00
_cell.angle_beta   90.00
_cell.angle_gamma   90.00
#
_symmetry.space_group_name_H-M   'P 1'
#
loop_
_entity.id
_entity.type
_entity.pdbx_description
1 polymer ?
#
loop_
_entity_poly.entity_id
_entity_poly.type
_entity_poly.pdbx_seq_one_letter_code
_entity_poly.pdbx_strand_id
1 'polypeptide(L)'
;MILTVDIGNSNIVLGMVDEGNILFEARLRTDATKTSDEYCIELKMLLEGYNLDPTQVEGCIIASVVPQVLNSLQTAVMKLTGKTSLVVGPGLKTGLNIKIDNPAQTGADLVVGCVAALREHKPPMIVVDMGTATTMVVLDETGALIGGCICPGVKISLDALTEKTALLPGLQLNQPKRAIGKNTIDCMRSGIMMGNACMLDGMVKKMEAELGSKTQVIVTGGIGKFIVPLCETPMIYDKDLLVKGLAALYAENSKSTLKES
;
A
#
# COMPACT_ATOMS: atom_id res chain seq x y z
N MET A 1 -16.46 4.42 14.53
CA MET A 1 -15.09 4.47 13.93
C MET A 1 -14.68 3.10 13.40
N ILE A 2 -13.91 3.03 12.31
CA ILE A 2 -13.45 1.79 11.68
C ILE A 2 -11.93 1.72 11.75
N LEU A 3 -11.40 0.61 12.27
CA LEU A 3 -9.96 0.32 12.26
C LEU A 3 -9.60 -0.37 10.94
N THR A 4 -8.70 0.23 10.17
CA THR A 4 -8.15 -0.32 8.94
C THR A 4 -6.73 -0.81 9.18
N VAL A 5 -6.38 -1.97 8.66
CA VAL A 5 -5.07 -2.58 8.85
C VAL A 5 -4.58 -3.14 7.51
N ASP A 6 -3.41 -2.67 7.06
CA ASP A 6 -2.71 -3.24 5.92
C ASP A 6 -1.41 -3.91 6.41
N ILE A 7 -1.30 -5.23 6.24
CA ILE A 7 -0.14 -6.03 6.67
C ILE A 7 0.75 -6.28 5.47
N GLY A 8 1.72 -5.39 5.27
CA GLY A 8 2.78 -5.56 4.29
C GLY A 8 3.99 -6.34 4.83
N ASN A 9 4.91 -6.71 3.94
CA ASN A 9 6.12 -7.48 4.30
C ASN A 9 7.05 -6.76 5.29
N SER A 10 7.13 -5.43 5.22
CA SER A 10 8.04 -4.64 6.08
C SER A 10 7.30 -3.88 7.18
N ASN A 11 6.10 -3.39 6.90
CA ASN A 11 5.33 -2.57 7.81
C ASN A 11 3.86 -2.98 7.81
N ILE A 12 3.24 -2.81 8.97
CA ILE A 12 1.79 -2.83 9.16
C ILE A 12 1.35 -1.38 9.21
N VAL A 13 0.46 -0.98 8.31
CA VAL A 13 -0.15 0.36 8.30
C VAL A 13 -1.51 0.27 8.99
N LEU A 14 -1.72 1.12 9.96
CA LEU A 14 -2.95 1.23 10.75
C LEU A 14 -3.60 2.57 10.46
N GLY A 15 -4.89 2.56 10.21
CA GLY A 15 -5.70 3.78 10.08
C GLY A 15 -6.97 3.69 10.90
N MET A 16 -7.39 4.80 11.50
CA MET A 16 -8.72 4.94 12.07
C MET A 16 -9.53 5.89 11.22
N VAL A 17 -10.68 5.44 10.78
CA VAL A 17 -11.55 6.21 9.89
C VAL A 17 -12.91 6.39 10.56
N ASP A 18 -13.39 7.62 10.60
CA ASP A 18 -14.71 7.97 11.11
C ASP A 18 -15.44 8.84 10.10
N GLU A 19 -16.63 8.42 9.67
CA GLU A 19 -17.44 9.11 8.66
C GLU A 19 -16.66 9.56 7.41
N GLY A 20 -15.70 8.72 6.98
CA GLY A 20 -14.83 8.98 5.84
C GLY A 20 -13.59 9.85 6.12
N ASN A 21 -13.45 10.38 7.34
CA ASN A 21 -12.28 11.15 7.75
C ASN A 21 -11.24 10.23 8.40
N ILE A 22 -9.99 10.35 7.99
CA ILE A 22 -8.87 9.64 8.60
C ILE A 22 -8.45 10.40 9.86
N LEU A 23 -8.69 9.80 11.02
CA LEU A 23 -8.34 10.39 12.32
C LEU A 23 -6.85 10.24 12.63
N PHE A 24 -6.27 9.10 12.25
CA PHE A 24 -4.83 8.87 12.33
C PHE A 24 -4.37 7.82 11.31
N GLU A 25 -3.08 7.85 11.00
CA GLU A 25 -2.32 6.77 10.37
C GLU A 25 -1.08 6.51 11.22
N ALA A 26 -0.81 5.24 11.50
CA ALA A 26 0.38 4.80 12.21
C ALA A 26 1.01 3.58 11.52
N ARG A 27 2.28 3.32 11.83
CA ARG A 27 3.02 2.19 11.27
C ARG A 27 3.73 1.42 12.35
N LEU A 28 3.55 0.09 12.31
CA LEU A 28 4.34 -0.87 13.08
C LEU A 28 5.27 -1.63 12.14
N ARG A 29 6.36 -2.18 12.67
CA ARG A 29 7.17 -3.14 11.93
C ARG A 29 6.38 -4.46 11.83
N THR A 30 6.39 -5.06 10.66
CA THR A 30 5.92 -6.43 10.50
C THR A 30 6.92 -7.39 11.14
N ASP A 31 6.47 -8.19 12.10
CA ASP A 31 7.29 -9.15 12.81
C ASP A 31 6.49 -10.45 13.02
N ALA A 32 6.86 -11.49 12.27
CA ALA A 32 6.19 -12.79 12.32
C ALA A 32 6.42 -13.56 13.63
N THR A 33 7.36 -13.11 14.48
CA THR A 33 7.66 -13.75 15.75
C THR A 33 6.80 -13.21 16.91
N LYS A 34 6.14 -12.06 16.72
CA LYS A 34 5.27 -11.46 17.74
C LYS A 34 4.01 -12.27 17.97
N THR A 35 3.67 -12.40 19.24
CA THR A 35 2.41 -12.98 19.70
C THR A 35 1.24 -12.01 19.53
N SER A 36 0.02 -12.52 19.65
CA SER A 36 -1.18 -11.67 19.65
C SER A 36 -1.22 -10.69 20.82
N ASP A 37 -0.59 -11.03 21.96
CA ASP A 37 -0.57 -10.15 23.14
C ASP A 37 0.39 -8.97 22.93
N GLU A 38 1.56 -9.21 22.31
CA GLU A 38 2.49 -8.13 21.95
C GLU A 38 1.84 -7.15 20.96
N TYR A 39 1.19 -7.65 19.91
CA TYR A 39 0.44 -6.79 18.98
C TYR A 39 -0.71 -6.05 19.69
N CYS A 40 -1.42 -6.69 20.62
CA CYS A 40 -2.50 -6.06 21.36
C CYS A 40 -1.98 -4.88 22.20
N ILE A 41 -0.84 -5.05 22.88
CA ILE A 41 -0.20 -3.98 23.66
C ILE A 41 0.22 -2.82 22.74
N GLU A 42 0.88 -3.10 21.60
CA GLU A 42 1.29 -2.07 20.65
C GLU A 42 0.10 -1.30 20.08
N LEU A 43 -0.97 -2.00 19.66
CA LEU A 43 -2.20 -1.37 19.19
C LEU A 43 -2.83 -0.48 20.25
N LYS A 44 -2.92 -0.96 21.51
CA LYS A 44 -3.45 -0.20 22.63
C LYS A 44 -2.65 1.08 22.85
N MET A 45 -1.32 0.98 22.93
CA MET A 45 -0.44 2.13 23.12
C MET A 45 -0.56 3.15 21.98
N LEU A 46 -0.71 2.70 20.73
CA LEU A 46 -0.94 3.59 19.61
C LEU A 46 -2.26 4.34 19.75
N LEU A 47 -3.37 3.63 19.99
CA LEU A 47 -4.68 4.27 20.15
C LEU A 47 -4.70 5.28 21.31
N GLU A 48 -4.11 4.92 22.45
CA GLU A 48 -3.96 5.83 23.59
C GLU A 48 -3.12 7.07 23.23
N GLY A 49 -2.03 6.89 22.47
CA GLY A 49 -1.18 7.99 22.01
C GLY A 49 -1.89 8.98 21.09
N TYR A 50 -2.93 8.54 20.40
CA TYR A 50 -3.81 9.38 19.57
C TYR A 50 -5.11 9.79 20.28
N ASN A 51 -5.25 9.52 21.58
CA ASN A 51 -6.44 9.77 22.39
C ASN A 51 -7.71 9.10 21.85
N LEU A 52 -7.58 7.90 21.33
CA LEU A 52 -8.68 7.09 20.78
C LEU A 52 -9.03 5.95 21.73
N ASP A 53 -10.31 5.81 22.02
CA ASP A 53 -10.82 4.74 22.86
C ASP A 53 -11.11 3.49 22.00
N PRO A 54 -10.44 2.34 22.27
CA PRO A 54 -10.71 1.09 21.56
C PRO A 54 -12.17 0.63 21.61
N THR A 55 -12.92 1.00 22.64
CA THR A 55 -14.34 0.63 22.78
C THR A 55 -15.25 1.31 21.76
N GLN A 56 -14.80 2.42 21.18
CA GLN A 56 -15.52 3.14 20.13
C GLN A 56 -15.30 2.55 18.71
N VAL A 57 -14.44 1.53 18.58
CA VAL A 57 -14.26 0.82 17.32
C VAL A 57 -15.48 -0.04 17.02
N GLU A 58 -16.17 0.28 15.94
CA GLU A 58 -17.37 -0.44 15.50
C GLU A 58 -17.04 -1.66 14.67
N GLY A 59 -15.88 -1.65 14.02
CA GLY A 59 -15.40 -2.76 13.21
C GLY A 59 -13.96 -2.59 12.75
N CYS A 60 -13.43 -3.66 12.16
CA CYS A 60 -12.09 -3.70 11.64
C CYS A 60 -12.06 -4.40 10.28
N ILE A 61 -11.18 -3.94 9.39
CA ILE A 61 -10.87 -4.61 8.12
C ILE A 61 -9.36 -4.72 7.95
N ILE A 62 -8.91 -5.89 7.50
CA ILE A 62 -7.50 -6.22 7.35
C ILE A 62 -7.21 -6.66 5.90
N ALA A 63 -6.26 -6.02 5.22
CA ALA A 63 -5.56 -6.59 4.09
C ALA A 63 -4.25 -7.20 4.56
N SER A 64 -3.84 -8.31 3.99
CA SER A 64 -2.58 -8.94 4.36
C SER A 64 -1.93 -9.68 3.19
N VAL A 65 -0.63 -9.49 3.07
CA VAL A 65 0.27 -10.30 2.23
C VAL A 65 1.24 -11.15 3.08
N VAL A 66 1.02 -11.19 4.41
CA VAL A 66 1.85 -11.93 5.38
C VAL A 66 0.96 -12.84 6.25
N PRO A 67 0.63 -14.05 5.78
CA PRO A 67 -0.29 -14.96 6.48
C PRO A 67 0.11 -15.28 7.93
N GLN A 68 1.41 -15.32 8.23
CA GLN A 68 1.94 -15.63 9.57
C GLN A 68 1.55 -14.57 10.61
N VAL A 69 1.38 -13.31 10.21
CA VAL A 69 1.02 -12.19 11.09
C VAL A 69 -0.49 -12.02 11.21
N LEU A 70 -1.24 -12.40 10.18
CA LEU A 70 -2.67 -12.16 10.09
C LEU A 70 -3.43 -12.69 11.32
N ASN A 71 -3.23 -13.95 11.70
CA ASN A 71 -3.95 -14.57 12.81
C ASN A 71 -3.63 -13.91 14.15
N SER A 72 -2.36 -13.57 14.39
CA SER A 72 -1.93 -12.88 15.63
C SER A 72 -2.58 -11.50 15.71
N LEU A 73 -2.64 -10.77 14.60
CA LEU A 73 -3.19 -9.43 14.56
C LEU A 73 -4.73 -9.43 14.65
N GLN A 74 -5.42 -10.37 14.00
CA GLN A 74 -6.87 -10.57 14.18
C GLN A 74 -7.23 -10.84 15.64
N THR A 75 -6.47 -11.71 16.31
CA THR A 75 -6.65 -12.02 17.73
C THR A 75 -6.38 -10.79 18.60
N ALA A 76 -5.35 -10.01 18.29
CA ALA A 76 -5.03 -8.78 19.00
C ALA A 76 -6.16 -7.74 18.89
N VAL A 77 -6.69 -7.53 17.67
CA VAL A 77 -7.84 -6.64 17.43
C VAL A 77 -9.06 -7.09 18.20
N MET A 78 -9.38 -8.40 18.16
CA MET A 78 -10.52 -8.95 18.89
C MET A 78 -10.38 -8.74 20.42
N LYS A 79 -9.18 -8.98 20.98
CA LYS A 79 -8.91 -8.74 22.41
C LYS A 79 -9.08 -7.27 22.79
N LEU A 80 -8.64 -6.37 21.92
CA LEU A 80 -8.62 -4.94 22.19
C LEU A 80 -9.98 -4.28 22.03
N THR A 81 -10.72 -4.65 20.97
CA THR A 81 -11.95 -3.95 20.55
C THR A 81 -13.23 -4.76 20.77
N GLY A 82 -13.12 -6.07 21.03
CA GLY A 82 -14.25 -7.00 21.03
C GLY A 82 -14.87 -7.25 19.66
N LYS A 83 -14.24 -6.80 18.56
CA LYS A 83 -14.77 -6.90 17.18
C LYS A 83 -14.01 -7.91 16.36
N THR A 84 -14.74 -8.69 15.58
CA THR A 84 -14.15 -9.54 14.51
C THR A 84 -13.74 -8.67 13.34
N SER A 85 -12.59 -9.01 12.72
CA SER A 85 -12.09 -8.29 11.55
C SER A 85 -12.60 -8.92 10.28
N LEU A 86 -13.07 -8.11 9.32
CA LEU A 86 -13.19 -8.52 7.92
C LEU A 86 -11.78 -8.70 7.34
N VAL A 87 -11.57 -9.69 6.51
CA VAL A 87 -10.28 -9.91 5.82
C VAL A 87 -10.49 -9.76 4.31
N VAL A 88 -9.65 -8.94 3.68
CA VAL A 88 -9.67 -8.77 2.23
C VAL A 88 -9.15 -10.05 1.58
N GLY A 89 -10.00 -10.71 0.81
CA GLY A 89 -9.68 -11.97 0.17
C GLY A 89 -10.90 -12.58 -0.51
N PRO A 90 -10.82 -13.86 -0.92
CA PRO A 90 -11.93 -14.55 -1.56
C PRO A 90 -13.20 -14.49 -0.74
N GLY A 91 -14.30 -14.09 -1.38
CA GLY A 91 -15.61 -13.95 -0.73
C GLY A 91 -15.96 -12.54 -0.26
N LEU A 92 -15.00 -11.62 -0.14
CA LEU A 92 -15.29 -10.21 0.12
C LEU A 92 -15.75 -9.52 -1.16
N LYS A 93 -16.86 -8.78 -1.11
CA LYS A 93 -17.34 -7.98 -2.24
C LYS A 93 -16.43 -6.77 -2.41
N THR A 94 -15.68 -6.74 -3.51
CA THR A 94 -14.77 -5.61 -3.81
C THR A 94 -15.30 -4.69 -4.89
N GLY A 95 -16.22 -5.16 -5.72
CA GLY A 95 -16.67 -4.46 -6.93
C GLY A 95 -15.61 -4.39 -8.03
N LEU A 96 -14.39 -4.85 -7.77
CA LEU A 96 -13.30 -4.86 -8.74
C LEU A 96 -13.41 -6.08 -9.66
N ASN A 97 -13.45 -5.83 -10.97
CA ASN A 97 -13.36 -6.88 -11.97
C ASN A 97 -11.86 -7.18 -12.22
N ILE A 98 -11.43 -8.43 -12.00
CA ILE A 98 -10.04 -8.85 -12.15
C ILE A 98 -9.94 -9.80 -13.36
N LYS A 99 -9.29 -9.33 -14.42
CA LYS A 99 -9.13 -10.04 -15.71
C LYS A 99 -7.67 -10.47 -15.95
N ILE A 100 -7.03 -11.04 -14.93
CA ILE A 100 -5.71 -11.65 -15.05
C ILE A 100 -5.82 -13.17 -15.07
N ASP A 101 -4.77 -13.88 -15.47
CA ASP A 101 -4.77 -15.34 -15.63
C ASP A 101 -5.18 -16.09 -14.35
N ASN A 102 -4.73 -15.62 -13.20
CA ASN A 102 -5.09 -16.19 -11.90
C ASN A 102 -5.51 -15.12 -10.89
N PRO A 103 -6.80 -14.74 -10.85
CA PRO A 103 -7.30 -13.70 -9.95
C PRO A 103 -7.04 -13.99 -8.45
N ALA A 104 -6.99 -15.27 -8.06
CA ALA A 104 -6.74 -15.66 -6.67
C ALA A 104 -5.32 -15.35 -6.17
N GLN A 105 -4.39 -15.07 -7.09
CA GLN A 105 -3.02 -14.65 -6.75
C GLN A 105 -2.85 -13.13 -6.62
N THR A 106 -3.91 -12.35 -6.85
CA THR A 106 -3.86 -10.89 -6.66
C THR A 106 -3.66 -10.57 -5.19
N GLY A 107 -2.62 -9.84 -4.86
CA GLY A 107 -2.37 -9.36 -3.50
C GLY A 107 -3.55 -8.53 -2.97
N ALA A 108 -3.88 -8.69 -1.70
CA ALA A 108 -4.97 -7.95 -1.07
C ALA A 108 -4.74 -6.43 -1.11
N ASP A 109 -3.50 -5.99 -0.93
CA ASP A 109 -3.04 -4.61 -1.05
C ASP A 109 -3.32 -4.02 -2.45
N LEU A 110 -3.04 -4.77 -3.52
CA LEU A 110 -3.33 -4.35 -4.90
C LEU A 110 -4.84 -4.17 -5.12
N VAL A 111 -5.65 -5.10 -4.63
CA VAL A 111 -7.11 -4.99 -4.70
C VAL A 111 -7.60 -3.74 -3.98
N VAL A 112 -7.12 -3.51 -2.76
CA VAL A 112 -7.48 -2.34 -1.95
C VAL A 112 -7.10 -1.05 -2.65
N GLY A 113 -5.86 -0.96 -3.18
CA GLY A 113 -5.38 0.21 -3.92
C GLY A 113 -6.21 0.51 -5.17
N CYS A 114 -6.56 -0.53 -5.96
CA CYS A 114 -7.41 -0.39 -7.14
C CYS A 114 -8.83 0.09 -6.79
N VAL A 115 -9.44 -0.48 -5.74
CA VAL A 115 -10.77 -0.07 -5.27
C VAL A 115 -10.77 1.38 -4.83
N ALA A 116 -9.75 1.82 -4.08
CA ALA A 116 -9.60 3.20 -3.66
C ALA A 116 -9.48 4.15 -4.86
N ALA A 117 -8.58 3.83 -5.79
CA ALA A 117 -8.34 4.64 -6.98
C ALA A 117 -9.60 4.80 -7.83
N LEU A 118 -10.37 3.72 -8.06
CA LEU A 118 -11.62 3.77 -8.83
C LEU A 118 -12.74 4.61 -8.19
N ARG A 119 -12.69 4.84 -6.88
CA ARG A 119 -13.66 5.69 -6.19
C ARG A 119 -13.40 7.18 -6.38
N GLU A 120 -12.14 7.56 -6.51
CA GLU A 120 -11.73 8.96 -6.59
C GLU A 120 -11.38 9.40 -8.01
N HIS A 121 -11.05 8.45 -8.89
CA HIS A 121 -10.53 8.72 -10.23
C HIS A 121 -11.26 7.90 -11.29
N LYS A 122 -11.24 8.39 -12.54
CA LYS A 122 -11.85 7.71 -13.69
C LYS A 122 -10.81 6.87 -14.43
N PRO A 123 -11.12 5.61 -14.77
CA PRO A 123 -10.25 4.80 -15.61
C PRO A 123 -10.19 5.35 -17.06
N PRO A 124 -9.19 4.96 -17.88
CA PRO A 124 -8.13 4.01 -17.53
C PRO A 124 -7.08 4.63 -16.61
N MET A 125 -6.44 3.80 -15.77
CA MET A 125 -5.44 4.28 -14.84
C MET A 125 -4.36 3.25 -14.54
N ILE A 126 -3.22 3.71 -14.05
CA ILE A 126 -2.16 2.89 -13.47
C ILE A 126 -2.07 3.21 -11.99
N VAL A 127 -2.23 2.20 -11.14
CA VAL A 127 -2.05 2.33 -9.70
C VAL A 127 -0.66 1.80 -9.34
N VAL A 128 0.13 2.63 -8.71
CA VAL A 128 1.52 2.33 -8.32
C VAL A 128 1.62 2.30 -6.80
N ASP A 129 2.06 1.20 -6.23
CA ASP A 129 2.46 1.14 -4.83
C ASP A 129 3.98 1.05 -4.70
N MET A 130 4.58 2.03 -4.03
CA MET A 130 6.01 2.11 -3.78
C MET A 130 6.33 1.65 -2.35
N GLY A 131 6.13 0.36 -2.10
CA GLY A 131 6.40 -0.32 -0.85
C GLY A 131 7.74 -1.06 -0.82
N THR A 132 7.73 -2.26 -0.22
CA THR A 132 8.87 -3.20 -0.22
C THR A 132 9.24 -3.60 -1.65
N ALA A 133 8.27 -3.93 -2.48
CA ALA A 133 8.37 -3.92 -3.94
C ALA A 133 7.75 -2.63 -4.48
N THR A 134 8.04 -2.26 -5.72
CA THR A 134 7.27 -1.29 -6.49
C THR A 134 6.37 -2.06 -7.43
N THR A 135 5.07 -2.02 -7.20
CA THR A 135 4.07 -2.64 -8.06
C THR A 135 3.38 -1.58 -8.90
N MET A 136 3.07 -1.91 -10.15
CA MET A 136 2.29 -1.07 -11.05
C MET A 136 1.19 -1.94 -11.65
N VAL A 137 -0.07 -1.62 -11.40
CA VAL A 137 -1.23 -2.35 -11.94
C VAL A 137 -2.05 -1.47 -12.85
N VAL A 138 -2.57 -2.05 -13.92
CA VAL A 138 -3.31 -1.36 -14.98
C VAL A 138 -4.79 -1.66 -14.84
N LEU A 139 -5.60 -0.61 -14.78
CA LEU A 139 -7.04 -0.66 -14.88
C LEU A 139 -7.46 -0.16 -16.26
N ASP A 140 -8.16 -0.99 -17.02
CA ASP A 140 -8.67 -0.67 -18.36
C ASP A 140 -9.78 0.40 -18.31
N GLU A 141 -10.29 0.82 -19.46
CA GLU A 141 -11.37 1.81 -19.59
C GLU A 141 -12.65 1.42 -18.83
N THR A 142 -12.86 0.12 -18.60
CA THR A 142 -13.99 -0.40 -17.83
C THR A 142 -13.74 -0.41 -16.32
N GLY A 143 -12.53 -0.07 -15.89
CA GLY A 143 -12.07 -0.19 -14.50
C GLY A 143 -11.69 -1.62 -14.10
N ALA A 144 -11.53 -2.53 -15.06
CA ALA A 144 -11.08 -3.88 -14.77
C ALA A 144 -9.55 -3.91 -14.62
N LEU A 145 -9.06 -4.63 -13.62
CA LEU A 145 -7.64 -4.93 -13.46
C LEU A 145 -7.22 -5.96 -14.50
N ILE A 146 -6.34 -5.57 -15.43
CA ILE A 146 -5.94 -6.39 -16.57
C ILE A 146 -4.52 -6.92 -16.48
N GLY A 147 -3.72 -6.45 -15.53
CA GLY A 147 -2.33 -6.89 -15.36
C GLY A 147 -1.47 -5.82 -14.71
N GLY A 148 -0.16 -6.04 -14.73
CA GLY A 148 0.78 -5.09 -14.15
C GLY A 148 2.21 -5.59 -14.18
N CYS A 149 3.10 -4.89 -13.46
CA CYS A 149 4.48 -5.33 -13.24
C CYS A 149 4.89 -5.19 -11.79
N ILE A 150 5.91 -5.93 -11.41
CA ILE A 150 6.53 -5.88 -10.08
C ILE A 150 8.02 -5.61 -10.27
N CYS A 151 8.49 -4.54 -9.65
CA CYS A 151 9.88 -4.13 -9.66
C CYS A 151 10.47 -4.17 -8.25
N PRO A 152 11.79 -4.28 -8.09
CA PRO A 152 12.42 -4.12 -6.79
C PRO A 152 12.09 -2.73 -6.21
N GLY A 153 11.69 -2.69 -4.93
CA GLY A 153 11.45 -1.43 -4.24
C GLY A 153 12.74 -0.63 -4.07
N VAL A 154 12.61 0.68 -3.88
CA VAL A 154 13.74 1.61 -3.77
C VAL A 154 14.70 1.20 -2.66
N LYS A 155 14.17 0.79 -1.50
CA LYS A 155 14.98 0.36 -0.36
C LYS A 155 15.70 -0.96 -0.66
N ILE A 156 15.02 -1.96 -1.21
CA ILE A 156 15.63 -3.24 -1.61
C ILE A 156 16.76 -3.01 -2.61
N SER A 157 16.57 -2.13 -3.59
CA SER A 157 17.59 -1.79 -4.59
C SER A 157 18.82 -1.17 -3.94
N LEU A 158 18.64 -0.28 -2.96
CA LEU A 158 19.74 0.31 -2.21
C LEU A 158 20.46 -0.74 -1.34
N ASP A 159 19.68 -1.53 -0.58
CA ASP A 159 20.23 -2.55 0.32
C ASP A 159 21.05 -3.58 -0.49
N ALA A 160 20.55 -4.00 -1.66
CA ALA A 160 21.27 -4.90 -2.57
C ALA A 160 22.60 -4.31 -3.05
N LEU A 161 22.66 -3.01 -3.37
CA LEU A 161 23.93 -2.35 -3.74
C LEU A 161 24.92 -2.34 -2.58
N THR A 162 24.48 -2.04 -1.37
CA THR A 162 25.36 -1.95 -0.21
C THR A 162 25.82 -3.31 0.30
N GLU A 163 24.94 -4.32 0.28
CA GLU A 163 25.26 -5.67 0.77
C GLU A 163 26.08 -6.49 -0.23
N LYS A 164 25.90 -6.28 -1.54
CA LYS A 164 26.54 -7.07 -2.60
C LYS A 164 27.80 -6.43 -3.16
N THR A 165 28.21 -5.27 -2.67
CA THR A 165 29.45 -4.60 -3.13
C THR A 165 30.34 -4.22 -1.94
N ALA A 166 31.67 -4.35 -2.14
CA ALA A 166 32.63 -4.12 -1.05
C ALA A 166 32.86 -2.63 -0.72
N LEU A 167 32.58 -1.72 -1.66
CA LEU A 167 32.98 -0.31 -1.56
C LEU A 167 31.82 0.68 -1.53
N LEU A 168 30.57 0.21 -1.69
CA LEU A 168 29.41 1.09 -1.67
C LEU A 168 28.84 1.18 -0.25
N PRO A 169 28.89 2.36 0.39
CA PRO A 169 28.40 2.52 1.77
C PRO A 169 26.89 2.65 1.82
N GLY A 170 26.29 2.34 2.99
CA GLY A 170 24.91 2.69 3.27
C GLY A 170 24.68 4.20 3.20
N LEU A 171 23.51 4.60 2.67
CA LEU A 171 23.14 6.02 2.60
C LEU A 171 21.67 6.23 2.97
N GLN A 172 21.35 7.44 3.38
CA GLN A 172 19.96 7.86 3.55
C GLN A 172 19.36 8.31 2.21
N LEU A 173 18.11 7.90 1.96
CA LEU A 173 17.35 8.27 0.77
C LEU A 173 16.88 9.72 0.88
N ASN A 174 17.66 10.64 0.30
CA ASN A 174 17.33 12.05 0.16
C ASN A 174 17.27 12.41 -1.32
N GLN A 175 16.63 13.53 -1.66
CA GLN A 175 16.55 13.96 -3.05
C GLN A 175 17.95 14.23 -3.64
N PRO A 176 18.24 13.71 -4.85
CA PRO A 176 19.49 13.97 -5.54
C PRO A 176 19.52 15.42 -6.05
N LYS A 177 20.67 16.07 -5.95
CA LYS A 177 20.84 17.44 -6.45
C LYS A 177 20.99 17.51 -7.98
N ARG A 178 21.45 16.44 -8.60
CA ARG A 178 21.74 16.33 -10.03
C ARG A 178 21.80 14.86 -10.47
N ALA A 179 21.60 14.61 -11.75
CA ALA A 179 21.71 13.26 -12.33
C ALA A 179 23.16 12.76 -12.35
N ILE A 180 24.13 13.65 -12.65
CA ILE A 180 25.55 13.30 -12.71
C ILE A 180 26.17 13.55 -11.31
N GLY A 181 26.29 12.50 -10.48
CA GLY A 181 26.99 12.56 -9.21
C GLY A 181 28.50 12.80 -9.40
N LYS A 182 29.14 13.44 -8.41
CA LYS A 182 30.61 13.70 -8.44
C LYS A 182 31.39 12.93 -7.37
N ASN A 183 30.70 12.15 -6.56
CA ASN A 183 31.25 11.23 -5.56
C ASN A 183 30.33 10.02 -5.44
N THR A 184 30.81 8.95 -4.79
CA THR A 184 30.08 7.69 -4.68
C THR A 184 28.67 7.86 -4.12
N ILE A 185 28.51 8.64 -3.04
CA ILE A 185 27.22 8.88 -2.38
C ILE A 185 26.24 9.56 -3.33
N ASP A 186 26.68 10.60 -4.04
CA ASP A 186 25.80 11.33 -5.00
C ASP A 186 25.48 10.48 -6.21
N CYS A 187 26.43 9.65 -6.69
CA CYS A 187 26.18 8.70 -7.78
C CYS A 187 25.13 7.66 -7.37
N MET A 188 25.28 7.05 -6.20
CA MET A 188 24.31 6.08 -5.67
C MET A 188 22.94 6.71 -5.45
N ARG A 189 22.89 7.89 -4.85
CA ARG A 189 21.64 8.62 -4.61
C ARG A 189 20.93 8.95 -5.93
N SER A 190 21.65 9.46 -6.90
CA SER A 190 21.13 9.74 -8.23
C SER A 190 20.60 8.47 -8.90
N GLY A 191 21.39 7.41 -8.94
CA GLY A 191 21.01 6.13 -9.55
C GLY A 191 19.76 5.53 -8.92
N ILE A 192 19.68 5.52 -7.58
CA ILE A 192 18.53 4.97 -6.86
C ILE A 192 17.28 5.85 -7.03
N MET A 193 17.38 7.15 -6.79
CA MET A 193 16.19 8.02 -6.76
C MET A 193 15.70 8.37 -8.17
N MET A 194 16.58 8.93 -9.01
CA MET A 194 16.23 9.27 -10.40
C MET A 194 16.03 8.03 -11.26
N GLY A 195 16.81 6.95 -11.03
CA GLY A 195 16.63 5.70 -11.73
C GLY A 195 15.22 5.10 -11.51
N ASN A 196 14.68 5.16 -10.29
CA ASN A 196 13.30 4.74 -10.03
C ASN A 196 12.27 5.68 -10.68
N ALA A 197 12.49 6.99 -10.68
CA ALA A 197 11.61 7.93 -11.40
C ALA A 197 11.60 7.63 -12.91
N CYS A 198 12.77 7.48 -13.53
CA CYS A 198 12.88 7.09 -14.94
C CYS A 198 12.26 5.73 -15.25
N MET A 199 12.35 4.76 -14.32
CA MET A 199 11.70 3.47 -14.44
C MET A 199 10.18 3.63 -14.46
N LEU A 200 9.60 4.43 -13.54
CA LEU A 200 8.16 4.71 -13.53
C LEU A 200 7.72 5.37 -14.83
N ASP A 201 8.41 6.45 -15.26
CA ASP A 201 8.11 7.16 -16.51
C ASP A 201 8.18 6.24 -17.74
N GLY A 202 9.21 5.39 -17.79
CA GLY A 202 9.40 4.44 -18.89
C GLY A 202 8.34 3.35 -18.91
N MET A 203 7.98 2.81 -17.74
CA MET A 203 6.95 1.77 -17.63
C MET A 203 5.56 2.32 -17.94
N VAL A 204 5.20 3.50 -17.44
CA VAL A 204 3.93 4.17 -17.79
C VAL A 204 3.82 4.32 -19.31
N LYS A 205 4.86 4.86 -19.99
CA LYS A 205 4.85 5.01 -21.45
C LYS A 205 4.65 3.68 -22.19
N LYS A 206 5.26 2.59 -21.69
CA LYS A 206 5.10 1.24 -22.28
C LYS A 206 3.70 0.68 -22.06
N MET A 207 3.16 0.80 -20.84
CA MET A 207 1.83 0.34 -20.51
C MET A 207 0.75 1.11 -21.28
N GLU A 208 0.87 2.43 -21.41
CA GLU A 208 -0.03 3.26 -22.22
C GLU A 208 0.01 2.88 -23.70
N ALA A 209 1.21 2.59 -24.23
CA ALA A 209 1.37 2.16 -25.63
C ALA A 209 0.71 0.80 -25.88
N GLU A 210 0.78 -0.14 -24.93
CA GLU A 210 0.15 -1.46 -25.01
C GLU A 210 -1.38 -1.34 -24.83
N LEU A 211 -1.84 -0.48 -23.90
CA LEU A 211 -3.25 -0.20 -23.67
C LEU A 211 -3.92 0.57 -24.81
N GLY A 212 -3.14 1.32 -25.58
CA GLY A 212 -3.61 2.17 -26.67
C GLY A 212 -4.25 3.48 -26.21
N SER A 213 -4.15 3.83 -24.92
CA SER A 213 -4.75 5.04 -24.34
C SER A 213 -3.87 5.65 -23.26
N LYS A 214 -4.08 6.96 -22.99
CA LYS A 214 -3.47 7.66 -21.87
C LYS A 214 -4.14 7.29 -20.56
N THR A 215 -3.37 7.26 -19.48
CA THR A 215 -3.84 6.86 -18.16
C THR A 215 -3.63 7.97 -17.13
N GLN A 216 -4.47 7.97 -16.09
CA GLN A 216 -4.12 8.62 -14.85
C GLN A 216 -3.17 7.71 -14.05
N VAL A 217 -2.13 8.27 -13.47
CA VAL A 217 -1.17 7.50 -12.64
C VAL A 217 -1.35 7.90 -11.19
N ILE A 218 -1.82 6.95 -10.39
CA ILE A 218 -2.05 7.14 -8.95
C ILE A 218 -0.93 6.42 -8.21
N VAL A 219 -0.20 7.13 -7.36
CA VAL A 219 0.97 6.58 -6.64
C VAL A 219 0.72 6.61 -5.16
N THR A 220 0.95 5.50 -4.49
CA THR A 220 0.95 5.38 -3.03
C THR A 220 2.28 4.79 -2.52
N GLY A 221 2.35 4.54 -1.23
CA GLY A 221 3.55 4.01 -0.57
C GLY A 221 4.48 5.11 -0.03
N GLY A 222 5.16 4.77 1.06
CA GLY A 222 5.90 5.76 1.85
C GLY A 222 7.06 6.46 1.13
N ILE A 223 7.65 5.82 0.12
CA ILE A 223 8.75 6.38 -0.67
C ILE A 223 8.25 7.21 -1.85
N GLY A 224 7.01 7.02 -2.29
CA GLY A 224 6.40 7.69 -3.44
C GLY A 224 6.51 9.21 -3.37
N LYS A 225 6.33 9.80 -2.18
CA LYS A 225 6.47 11.25 -1.95
C LYS A 225 7.82 11.84 -2.38
N PHE A 226 8.88 11.03 -2.40
CA PHE A 226 10.22 11.46 -2.80
C PHE A 226 10.52 11.19 -4.26
N ILE A 227 9.87 10.19 -4.87
CA ILE A 227 10.10 9.78 -6.26
C ILE A 227 9.21 10.55 -7.22
N VAL A 228 7.92 10.71 -6.92
CA VAL A 228 6.95 11.39 -7.79
C VAL A 228 7.42 12.79 -8.24
N PRO A 229 8.03 13.64 -7.37
CA PRO A 229 8.54 14.93 -7.81
C PRO A 229 9.72 14.87 -8.79
N LEU A 230 10.32 13.70 -8.99
CA LEU A 230 11.43 13.48 -9.94
C LEU A 230 10.95 12.90 -11.28
N CYS A 231 9.69 12.50 -11.37
CA CYS A 231 9.08 11.95 -12.58
C CYS A 231 8.74 13.06 -13.58
N GLU A 232 8.83 12.76 -14.87
CA GLU A 232 8.36 13.62 -15.96
C GLU A 232 6.86 13.44 -16.22
N THR A 233 6.35 12.23 -16.03
CA THR A 233 4.93 11.90 -16.18
C THR A 233 4.14 12.50 -15.02
N PRO A 234 3.04 13.21 -15.29
CA PRO A 234 2.14 13.67 -14.23
C PRO A 234 1.59 12.49 -13.42
N MET A 235 1.82 12.50 -12.12
CA MET A 235 1.38 11.46 -11.20
C MET A 235 0.70 12.08 -9.98
N ILE A 236 -0.35 11.44 -9.48
CA ILE A 236 -1.08 11.86 -8.29
C ILE A 236 -0.58 11.02 -7.13
N TYR A 237 0.06 11.65 -6.14
CA TYR A 237 0.50 10.95 -4.93
C TYR A 237 -0.58 10.99 -3.86
N ASP A 238 -1.06 9.82 -3.46
CA ASP A 238 -2.01 9.63 -2.37
C ASP A 238 -1.41 8.71 -1.29
N LYS A 239 -0.98 9.30 -0.18
CA LYS A 239 -0.39 8.55 0.93
C LYS A 239 -1.39 7.67 1.66
N ASP A 240 -2.67 8.02 1.62
CA ASP A 240 -3.76 7.40 2.38
C ASP A 240 -4.58 6.40 1.55
N LEU A 241 -4.16 6.11 0.31
CA LEU A 241 -4.91 5.32 -0.65
C LEU A 241 -5.40 3.98 -0.08
N LEU A 242 -4.53 3.24 0.61
CA LEU A 242 -4.89 1.93 1.17
C LEU A 242 -5.86 2.06 2.36
N VAL A 243 -5.68 3.06 3.22
CA VAL A 243 -6.61 3.32 4.34
C VAL A 243 -8.00 3.65 3.82
N LYS A 244 -8.09 4.50 2.81
CA LYS A 244 -9.35 4.85 2.13
C LYS A 244 -10.01 3.62 1.49
N GLY A 245 -9.23 2.80 0.79
CA GLY A 245 -9.71 1.59 0.13
C GLY A 245 -10.26 0.56 1.13
N LEU A 246 -9.55 0.35 2.23
CA LEU A 246 -10.01 -0.53 3.31
C LEU A 246 -11.31 -0.04 3.93
N ALA A 247 -11.39 1.25 4.30
CA ALA A 247 -12.61 1.83 4.86
C ALA A 247 -13.81 1.70 3.90
N ALA A 248 -13.57 1.90 2.62
CA ALA A 248 -14.55 1.75 1.57
C ALA A 248 -15.06 0.31 1.45
N LEU A 249 -14.15 -0.67 1.44
CA LEU A 249 -14.50 -2.10 1.41
C LEU A 249 -15.27 -2.52 2.67
N TYR A 250 -14.88 -2.01 3.84
CA TYR A 250 -15.64 -2.25 5.06
C TYR A 250 -17.09 -1.75 4.94
N ALA A 251 -17.28 -0.52 4.50
CA ALA A 251 -18.62 0.08 4.36
C ALA A 251 -19.53 -0.68 3.37
N GLU A 252 -18.96 -1.29 2.32
CA GLU A 252 -19.71 -2.11 1.37
C GLU A 252 -20.15 -3.46 1.96
N ASN A 253 -19.26 -4.09 2.76
CA ASN A 253 -19.49 -5.44 3.24
C ASN A 253 -20.23 -5.49 4.59
N SER A 254 -20.12 -4.46 5.43
CA SER A 254 -20.85 -4.39 6.72
C SER A 254 -22.36 -4.22 6.52
N LYS A 255 -22.79 -3.54 5.44
CA LYS A 255 -24.21 -3.36 5.11
C LYS A 255 -24.90 -4.65 4.63
N SER A 256 -24.15 -5.62 4.12
CA SER A 256 -24.72 -6.89 3.66
C SER A 256 -25.00 -7.86 4.79
N THR A 257 -24.21 -7.82 5.85
CA THR A 257 -24.38 -8.68 7.05
C THR A 257 -25.62 -8.32 7.85
N LEU A 258 -26.09 -7.05 7.80
CA LEU A 258 -27.30 -6.57 8.47
C LEU A 258 -28.61 -6.89 7.71
N LYS A 259 -28.52 -7.40 6.49
CA LYS A 259 -29.71 -7.79 5.70
C LYS A 259 -30.00 -9.29 5.72
N GLU A 260 -29.08 -10.08 6.26
CA GLU A 260 -29.21 -11.55 6.37
C GLU A 260 -29.47 -12.01 7.82
N SER A 261 -29.57 -11.09 8.77
CA SER A 261 -29.98 -11.31 10.17
C SER A 261 -31.39 -10.75 10.41
#